data_d758a2746eb62dd78dda7629d38e6610
#
_entry.id   d758a2746eb62dd78dda7629d38e6610
#
_cell.length_a   1.000
_cell.length_b   1.000
_cell.length_c   1.000
_cell.angle_alpha   90.00
_cell.angle_beta   90.00
_cell.angle_gamma   90.00
#
_symmetry.space_group_name_H-M   'P 1'
#
loop_
_entity.id
_entity.type
_entity.pdbx_description
1 polymer ?
#
loop_
_entity_poly.entity_id
_entity_poly.type
_entity_poly.pdbx_seq_one_letter_code
_entity_poly.pdbx_strand_id
1 'polypeptide(L)'
;MEIRTVSPEDVKSIATSTARSIPTDKIDETFRSQYTDLISAPLGSKVLSFSDEWFAAAENLITPTPPVRKPGVFVYAGAWYDGWETRRHNTEPADWVVLRLGTASGKVAGVEIDTAFFNGNHAPEIAVEGTFVTDEAEEEALKKPDYKGWETILSKQECGPSQRHGWLLENITEKAYTHVRLLMYPDGGIARFRLYGRAVPVFPQDTSAVFELSATVMGGIATSCSDQHFGTKDNLLLPGRGKDMGDGWETKRTRGEHVDWTIVRLGAQGEIDNVVVDTAHFRGNFPQKVQVFAGNFETDPDHADDGWVEVLDPQKSGPDAEHIYKNELKNIQGKRYTHAKLVIIPDGGVKRFRVFGRRV
;
A
#
# COMPACT_ATOMS: atom_id res chain seq x y z
N MET A 1 -22.93 -52.60 5.62
CA MET A 1 -22.65 -51.17 5.80
C MET A 1 -21.17 -51.07 6.18
N GLU A 2 -20.30 -50.96 5.17
CA GLU A 2 -18.84 -50.91 5.36
C GLU A 2 -18.43 -49.48 5.74
N ILE A 3 -17.83 -49.35 6.94
CA ILE A 3 -17.23 -48.13 7.39
C ILE A 3 -15.88 -48.00 6.66
N ARG A 4 -15.78 -47.13 5.66
CA ARG A 4 -14.49 -46.74 5.07
C ARG A 4 -13.73 -45.89 6.09
N THR A 5 -12.69 -46.44 6.63
CA THR A 5 -11.66 -45.69 7.35
C THR A 5 -10.87 -44.87 6.34
N VAL A 6 -10.94 -43.55 6.45
CA VAL A 6 -10.11 -42.60 5.69
C VAL A 6 -8.67 -42.77 6.19
N SER A 7 -7.72 -43.04 5.29
CA SER A 7 -6.32 -43.19 5.66
C SER A 7 -5.73 -41.80 6.06
N PRO A 8 -4.70 -41.78 6.94
CA PRO A 8 -4.03 -40.53 7.32
C PRO A 8 -3.37 -39.79 6.16
N GLU A 9 -3.20 -40.43 4.99
CA GLU A 9 -2.61 -39.82 3.78
C GLU A 9 -3.61 -39.01 2.94
N ASP A 10 -4.92 -39.15 3.18
CA ASP A 10 -5.95 -38.39 2.47
C ASP A 10 -6.26 -37.04 3.12
N VAL A 11 -5.69 -36.73 4.28
CA VAL A 11 -5.63 -35.40 4.85
C VAL A 11 -4.45 -34.67 4.20
N LYS A 12 -4.55 -34.41 2.89
CA LYS A 12 -3.67 -33.43 2.26
C LYS A 12 -3.85 -32.11 2.98
N SER A 13 -2.78 -31.74 3.67
CA SER A 13 -2.56 -30.47 4.35
C SER A 13 -3.34 -29.34 3.67
N ILE A 14 -4.37 -28.85 4.33
CA ILE A 14 -4.74 -27.44 4.21
C ILE A 14 -3.47 -26.73 4.66
N ALA A 15 -2.75 -26.17 3.72
CA ALA A 15 -1.57 -25.36 4.01
C ALA A 15 -2.07 -24.17 4.82
N THR A 16 -2.09 -24.30 6.12
CA THR A 16 -2.23 -23.18 7.03
C THR A 16 -1.01 -22.31 6.75
N SER A 17 -1.22 -21.15 6.13
CA SER A 17 -0.16 -20.17 5.98
C SER A 17 0.33 -19.85 7.38
N THR A 18 1.51 -20.36 7.71
CA THR A 18 2.17 -20.03 8.96
C THR A 18 2.54 -18.56 8.91
N ALA A 19 1.94 -17.77 9.79
CA ALA A 19 2.20 -16.36 9.92
C ALA A 19 2.81 -16.09 11.29
N ARG A 20 3.78 -15.19 11.31
CA ARG A 20 4.43 -14.77 12.56
C ARG A 20 3.91 -13.39 12.95
N SER A 21 3.52 -13.23 14.23
CA SER A 21 3.19 -11.93 14.79
C SER A 21 4.40 -10.99 14.81
N ILE A 22 4.17 -9.72 14.47
CA ILE A 22 5.18 -8.66 14.45
C ILE A 22 4.93 -7.72 15.62
N PRO A 23 5.95 -7.40 16.44
CA PRO A 23 5.84 -6.38 17.47
C PRO A 23 5.35 -5.04 16.89
N THR A 24 4.48 -4.34 17.62
CA THR A 24 3.82 -3.12 17.13
C THR A 24 4.79 -2.06 16.64
N ASP A 25 5.92 -1.88 17.33
CA ASP A 25 7.00 -0.93 16.97
C ASP A 25 7.81 -1.36 15.75
N LYS A 26 7.66 -2.59 15.28
CA LYS A 26 8.35 -3.15 14.10
C LYS A 26 7.48 -3.28 12.86
N ILE A 27 6.19 -2.99 12.95
CA ILE A 27 5.25 -3.15 11.83
C ILE A 27 5.68 -2.28 10.63
N ASP A 28 5.94 -0.99 10.85
CA ASP A 28 6.31 -0.08 9.77
C ASP A 28 7.67 -0.44 9.15
N GLU A 29 8.65 -0.79 9.96
CA GLU A 29 9.97 -1.25 9.51
C GLU A 29 9.85 -2.54 8.68
N THR A 30 9.01 -3.48 9.11
CA THR A 30 8.83 -4.79 8.45
C THR A 30 8.16 -4.63 7.08
N PHE A 31 7.17 -3.73 6.96
CA PHE A 31 6.33 -3.73 5.77
C PHE A 31 6.64 -2.57 4.81
N ARG A 32 6.76 -1.33 5.29
CA ARG A 32 6.70 -0.12 4.44
C ARG A 32 7.91 0.12 3.55
N SER A 33 9.05 -0.53 3.80
CA SER A 33 10.22 -0.45 2.92
C SER A 33 10.23 -1.51 1.81
N GLN A 34 9.41 -2.55 1.93
CA GLN A 34 9.47 -3.72 1.05
C GLN A 34 8.17 -4.01 0.30
N TYR A 35 7.02 -3.55 0.84
CA TYR A 35 5.70 -3.91 0.37
C TYR A 35 4.79 -2.68 0.27
N THR A 36 3.82 -2.80 -0.61
CA THR A 36 2.74 -1.83 -0.80
C THR A 36 1.52 -2.26 0.02
N ASP A 37 0.80 -1.32 0.62
CA ASP A 37 -0.56 -1.55 1.11
C ASP A 37 -1.52 -1.65 -0.08
N LEU A 38 -1.81 -2.88 -0.51
CA LEU A 38 -2.56 -3.20 -1.74
C LEU A 38 -4.02 -2.75 -1.70
N ILE A 39 -4.56 -2.46 -0.50
CA ILE A 39 -5.95 -2.03 -0.29
C ILE A 39 -6.08 -0.56 0.14
N SER A 40 -5.02 0.22 -0.01
CA SER A 40 -5.08 1.65 0.30
C SER A 40 -6.02 2.40 -0.64
N ALA A 41 -6.94 3.21 -0.10
CA ALA A 41 -7.92 3.98 -0.88
C ALA A 41 -7.28 4.89 -1.95
N PRO A 42 -6.14 5.58 -1.70
CA PRO A 42 -5.46 6.37 -2.71
C PRO A 42 -4.99 5.59 -3.94
N LEU A 43 -4.82 4.27 -3.85
CA LEU A 43 -4.51 3.41 -5.01
C LEU A 43 -5.74 3.09 -5.85
N GLY A 44 -6.94 3.42 -5.39
CA GLY A 44 -8.20 3.10 -6.04
C GLY A 44 -8.88 1.84 -5.49
N SER A 45 -8.43 1.32 -4.36
CA SER A 45 -9.12 0.24 -3.63
C SER A 45 -10.53 0.66 -3.25
N LYS A 46 -11.43 -0.31 -3.18
CA LYS A 46 -12.85 -0.08 -2.87
C LYS A 46 -13.39 -1.15 -1.95
N VAL A 47 -14.22 -0.75 -1.00
CA VAL A 47 -15.15 -1.64 -0.33
C VAL A 47 -16.28 -1.95 -1.29
N LEU A 48 -16.55 -3.24 -1.54
CA LEU A 48 -17.58 -3.68 -2.48
C LEU A 48 -18.87 -4.12 -1.78
N SER A 49 -18.73 -4.76 -0.61
CA SER A 49 -19.85 -5.23 0.20
C SER A 49 -19.39 -5.53 1.63
N PHE A 50 -20.32 -5.58 2.54
CA PHE A 50 -20.11 -5.87 3.96
C PHE A 50 -21.37 -6.49 4.57
N SER A 51 -21.20 -7.16 5.71
CA SER A 51 -22.32 -7.73 6.46
C SER A 51 -23.12 -6.67 7.23
N ASP A 52 -22.42 -5.78 7.91
CA ASP A 52 -22.97 -4.68 8.72
C ASP A 52 -21.96 -3.53 8.83
N GLU A 53 -22.44 -2.30 9.01
CA GLU A 53 -21.64 -1.10 9.29
C GLU A 53 -22.43 -0.07 10.14
N TRP A 54 -23.27 -0.57 11.03
CA TRP A 54 -24.26 0.24 11.76
C TRP A 54 -23.63 1.41 12.53
N PHE A 55 -22.52 1.20 13.22
CA PHE A 55 -21.89 2.23 14.03
C PHE A 55 -20.85 3.04 13.29
N ALA A 56 -20.09 2.42 12.38
CA ALA A 56 -19.05 3.10 11.60
C ALA A 56 -18.80 2.39 10.27
N ALA A 57 -18.61 3.20 9.21
CA ALA A 57 -18.55 2.74 7.84
C ALA A 57 -17.31 1.89 7.52
N ALA A 58 -17.49 0.83 6.74
CA ALA A 58 -16.41 -0.07 6.33
C ALA A 58 -15.34 0.63 5.48
N GLU A 59 -15.67 1.68 4.74
CA GLU A 59 -14.72 2.48 3.96
C GLU A 59 -13.59 3.09 4.81
N ASN A 60 -13.79 3.31 6.10
CA ASN A 60 -12.75 3.81 7.00
C ASN A 60 -11.56 2.85 7.11
N LEU A 61 -11.75 1.54 6.90
CA LEU A 61 -10.70 0.52 6.97
C LEU A 61 -9.52 0.82 6.06
N ILE A 62 -9.78 1.36 4.87
CA ILE A 62 -8.78 1.57 3.82
C ILE A 62 -8.23 3.00 3.76
N THR A 63 -8.62 3.85 4.72
CA THR A 63 -8.09 5.21 4.86
C THR A 63 -6.57 5.15 5.14
N PRO A 64 -5.72 5.89 4.38
CA PRO A 64 -4.27 5.76 4.49
C PRO A 64 -3.69 6.36 5.78
N THR A 65 -4.38 7.36 6.35
CA THR A 65 -3.92 8.06 7.57
C THR A 65 -4.18 7.22 8.82
N PRO A 66 -3.38 7.39 9.87
CA PRO A 66 -3.68 6.82 11.17
C PRO A 66 -5.08 7.20 11.64
N PRO A 67 -5.75 6.33 12.42
CA PRO A 67 -7.08 6.65 12.95
C PRO A 67 -7.01 7.80 13.95
N VAL A 68 -8.09 8.60 13.97
CA VAL A 68 -8.20 9.74 14.89
C VAL A 68 -9.41 9.57 15.82
N ARG A 69 -9.35 10.19 16.99
CA ARG A 69 -10.48 10.26 17.90
C ARG A 69 -11.01 11.69 17.97
N LYS A 70 -12.35 11.82 17.93
CA LYS A 70 -13.06 13.09 18.11
C LYS A 70 -13.97 12.99 19.35
N PRO A 71 -13.43 13.22 20.57
CA PRO A 71 -14.24 13.15 21.77
C PRO A 71 -15.42 14.11 21.73
N GLY A 72 -16.60 13.64 22.17
CA GLY A 72 -17.82 14.47 22.18
C GLY A 72 -18.52 14.62 20.83
N VAL A 73 -18.01 14.01 19.77
CA VAL A 73 -18.71 13.92 18.48
C VAL A 73 -19.60 12.68 18.48
N PHE A 74 -20.87 12.86 18.12
CA PHE A 74 -21.87 11.81 18.03
C PHE A 74 -22.48 11.77 16.63
N VAL A 75 -22.84 10.58 16.20
CA VAL A 75 -23.65 10.29 15.02
C VAL A 75 -24.97 9.66 15.45
N TYR A 76 -25.86 9.38 14.49
CA TYR A 76 -27.16 8.79 14.80
C TYR A 76 -27.07 7.49 15.65
N ALA A 77 -26.05 6.67 15.37
CA ALA A 77 -25.87 5.36 16.03
C ALA A 77 -25.13 5.44 17.38
N GLY A 78 -24.54 6.59 17.75
CA GLY A 78 -23.78 6.73 19.00
C GLY A 78 -22.54 7.62 18.89
N ALA A 79 -21.51 7.35 19.68
CA ALA A 79 -20.24 8.07 19.58
C ALA A 79 -19.58 7.82 18.21
N TRP A 80 -18.96 8.86 17.64
CA TRP A 80 -18.25 8.73 16.39
C TRP A 80 -16.91 7.98 16.58
N TYR A 81 -16.66 6.98 15.72
CA TYR A 81 -15.42 6.25 15.64
C TYR A 81 -14.84 6.31 14.22
N ASP A 82 -13.52 6.41 14.13
CA ASP A 82 -12.76 6.38 12.89
C ASP A 82 -12.32 4.94 12.56
N GLY A 83 -13.26 4.16 12.06
CA GLY A 83 -13.06 2.76 11.74
C GLY A 83 -14.34 2.13 11.19
N TRP A 84 -14.36 0.82 11.09
CA TRP A 84 -15.52 -0.01 10.80
C TRP A 84 -16.03 -0.64 12.09
N GLU A 85 -17.32 -0.48 12.38
CA GLU A 85 -17.92 -1.05 13.59
C GLU A 85 -19.31 -1.58 13.32
N THR A 86 -19.54 -2.85 13.70
CA THR A 86 -20.77 -3.58 13.49
C THR A 86 -21.61 -3.65 14.77
N ARG A 87 -22.88 -4.06 14.65
CA ARG A 87 -23.75 -4.33 15.79
C ARG A 87 -23.26 -5.54 16.56
N ARG A 88 -23.49 -5.51 17.85
CA ARG A 88 -23.17 -6.62 18.76
C ARG A 88 -24.19 -7.74 18.68
N HIS A 89 -23.78 -8.91 19.15
CA HIS A 89 -24.60 -10.12 19.20
C HIS A 89 -24.97 -10.61 17.79
N ASN A 90 -23.97 -10.63 16.91
CA ASN A 90 -24.11 -11.22 15.59
C ASN A 90 -24.61 -12.67 15.71
N THR A 91 -25.63 -13.05 14.97
CA THR A 91 -26.17 -14.41 14.92
C THR A 91 -25.41 -15.28 13.91
N GLU A 92 -24.67 -14.65 13.01
CA GLU A 92 -23.78 -15.33 12.08
C GLU A 92 -22.41 -15.58 12.71
N PRO A 93 -21.61 -16.54 12.22
CA PRO A 93 -20.31 -16.86 12.79
C PRO A 93 -19.32 -15.68 12.78
N ALA A 94 -19.44 -14.76 11.83
CA ALA A 94 -18.56 -13.61 11.67
C ALA A 94 -19.25 -12.49 10.90
N ASP A 95 -18.85 -11.25 11.20
CA ASP A 95 -19.03 -10.13 10.30
C ASP A 95 -17.90 -10.11 9.26
N TRP A 96 -18.18 -9.51 8.11
CA TRP A 96 -17.24 -9.53 6.99
C TRP A 96 -17.33 -8.27 6.13
N VAL A 97 -16.22 -7.95 5.47
CA VAL A 97 -16.12 -6.92 4.43
C VAL A 97 -15.32 -7.44 3.25
N VAL A 98 -15.80 -7.18 2.04
CA VAL A 98 -15.16 -7.53 0.78
C VAL A 98 -14.57 -6.28 0.15
N LEU A 99 -13.29 -6.38 -0.25
CA LEU A 99 -12.54 -5.28 -0.85
C LEU A 99 -11.92 -5.71 -2.19
N ARG A 100 -11.94 -4.79 -3.15
CA ARG A 100 -11.15 -4.88 -4.37
C ARG A 100 -9.82 -4.17 -4.15
N LEU A 101 -8.71 -4.79 -4.55
CA LEU A 101 -7.39 -4.18 -4.50
C LEU A 101 -7.32 -2.92 -5.37
N GLY A 102 -6.47 -1.98 -5.02
CA GLY A 102 -6.15 -0.79 -5.82
C GLY A 102 -5.15 -1.06 -6.95
N THR A 103 -4.58 -2.26 -6.98
CA THR A 103 -3.70 -2.77 -8.03
C THR A 103 -4.45 -3.78 -8.89
N ALA A 104 -3.98 -4.07 -10.10
CA ALA A 104 -4.61 -5.06 -10.98
C ALA A 104 -4.75 -6.43 -10.30
N SER A 105 -3.72 -6.83 -9.59
CA SER A 105 -3.71 -7.93 -8.63
C SER A 105 -2.49 -7.79 -7.71
N GLY A 106 -2.38 -8.62 -6.68
CA GLY A 106 -1.25 -8.58 -5.75
C GLY A 106 -0.98 -9.89 -5.04
N LYS A 107 0.30 -10.14 -4.76
CA LYS A 107 0.76 -11.23 -3.90
C LYS A 107 0.93 -10.70 -2.49
N VAL A 108 0.37 -11.38 -1.50
CA VAL A 108 0.30 -10.90 -0.11
C VAL A 108 1.50 -11.40 0.69
N ALA A 109 2.15 -10.49 1.39
CA ALA A 109 3.26 -10.78 2.31
C ALA A 109 2.83 -10.69 3.78
N GLY A 110 1.83 -9.87 4.09
CA GLY A 110 1.36 -9.74 5.47
C GLY A 110 0.12 -8.88 5.62
N VAL A 111 -0.36 -8.84 6.85
CA VAL A 111 -1.61 -8.19 7.25
C VAL A 111 -1.35 -7.31 8.47
N GLU A 112 -1.98 -6.15 8.51
CA GLU A 112 -2.06 -5.33 9.70
C GLU A 112 -3.53 -5.01 10.02
N ILE A 113 -3.91 -5.18 11.29
CA ILE A 113 -5.18 -4.75 11.85
C ILE A 113 -4.91 -3.75 12.96
N ASP A 114 -5.52 -2.58 12.87
CA ASP A 114 -5.46 -1.55 13.90
C ASP A 114 -6.82 -1.48 14.60
N THR A 115 -6.82 -1.69 15.91
CA THR A 115 -8.00 -1.57 16.76
C THR A 115 -7.99 -0.29 17.60
N ALA A 116 -7.23 0.72 17.17
CA ALA A 116 -7.09 1.98 17.90
C ALA A 116 -8.44 2.58 18.28
N PHE A 117 -8.56 2.97 19.55
CA PHE A 117 -9.76 3.53 20.20
C PHE A 117 -10.91 2.55 20.45
N PHE A 118 -10.87 1.34 19.91
CA PHE A 118 -11.82 0.28 20.24
C PHE A 118 -11.34 -0.50 21.48
N ASN A 119 -11.77 -0.09 22.68
CA ASN A 119 -11.28 -0.65 23.93
C ASN A 119 -12.09 -1.88 24.43
N GLY A 120 -13.42 -1.76 24.46
CA GLY A 120 -14.32 -2.87 24.87
C GLY A 120 -15.13 -3.43 23.70
N ASN A 121 -15.00 -2.80 22.55
CA ASN A 121 -15.76 -3.06 21.33
C ASN A 121 -14.84 -3.39 20.13
N HIS A 122 -13.56 -3.74 20.37
CA HIS A 122 -12.66 -4.22 19.32
C HIS A 122 -13.08 -5.59 18.81
N ALA A 123 -12.63 -5.93 17.59
CA ALA A 123 -12.74 -7.27 17.05
C ALA A 123 -11.90 -8.25 17.90
N PRO A 124 -12.48 -9.29 18.52
CA PRO A 124 -11.72 -10.27 19.29
C PRO A 124 -10.78 -11.12 18.45
N GLU A 125 -11.23 -11.51 17.25
CA GLU A 125 -10.46 -12.32 16.31
C GLU A 125 -10.77 -11.90 14.87
N ILE A 126 -9.79 -12.10 13.98
CA ILE A 126 -9.93 -11.85 12.54
C ILE A 126 -9.37 -12.99 11.70
N ALA A 127 -9.79 -13.07 10.44
CA ALA A 127 -9.14 -13.86 9.41
C ALA A 127 -9.19 -13.09 8.07
N VAL A 128 -8.29 -13.43 7.14
CA VAL A 128 -8.26 -12.82 5.81
C VAL A 128 -8.26 -13.90 4.74
N GLU A 129 -9.13 -13.73 3.76
CA GLU A 129 -9.24 -14.60 2.60
C GLU A 129 -9.04 -13.79 1.31
N GLY A 130 -8.65 -14.44 0.23
CA GLY A 130 -8.46 -13.82 -1.08
C GLY A 130 -9.06 -14.65 -2.20
N THR A 131 -9.34 -13.97 -3.32
CA THR A 131 -9.76 -14.61 -4.55
C THR A 131 -9.23 -13.84 -5.76
N PHE A 132 -9.11 -14.52 -6.90
CA PHE A 132 -8.71 -13.90 -8.17
C PHE A 132 -9.89 -13.94 -9.13
N VAL A 133 -10.49 -12.78 -9.36
CA VAL A 133 -11.68 -12.60 -10.20
C VAL A 133 -11.45 -11.44 -11.14
N THR A 134 -11.69 -11.61 -12.42
CA THR A 134 -11.59 -10.58 -13.47
C THR A 134 -12.88 -10.40 -14.26
N ASP A 135 -13.85 -11.28 -14.05
CA ASP A 135 -15.16 -11.25 -14.69
C ASP A 135 -16.16 -10.47 -13.82
N GLU A 136 -16.95 -9.57 -14.42
CA GLU A 136 -17.90 -8.71 -13.69
C GLU A 136 -19.04 -9.52 -13.03
N ALA A 137 -19.49 -10.60 -13.66
CA ALA A 137 -20.57 -11.43 -13.10
C ALA A 137 -20.07 -12.19 -11.86
N GLU A 138 -18.83 -12.62 -11.86
CA GLU A 138 -18.19 -13.26 -10.70
C GLU A 138 -17.89 -12.21 -9.61
N GLU A 139 -17.52 -10.97 -9.99
CA GLU A 139 -17.37 -9.87 -9.01
C GLU A 139 -18.71 -9.55 -8.30
N GLU A 140 -19.83 -9.64 -8.99
CA GLU A 140 -21.15 -9.52 -8.35
C GLU A 140 -21.48 -10.73 -7.45
N ALA A 141 -21.00 -11.91 -7.79
CA ALA A 141 -21.22 -13.11 -6.98
C ALA A 141 -20.40 -13.07 -5.68
N LEU A 142 -19.15 -12.62 -5.72
CA LEU A 142 -18.27 -12.57 -4.52
C LEU A 142 -18.73 -11.58 -3.44
N LYS A 143 -19.59 -10.64 -3.79
CA LYS A 143 -20.20 -9.69 -2.83
C LYS A 143 -21.23 -10.36 -1.90
N LYS A 144 -21.60 -11.60 -2.19
CA LYS A 144 -22.61 -12.35 -1.42
C LYS A 144 -21.93 -13.25 -0.38
N PRO A 145 -22.58 -13.49 0.78
CA PRO A 145 -22.00 -14.27 1.87
C PRO A 145 -21.75 -15.74 1.49
N ASP A 146 -22.49 -16.29 0.54
CA ASP A 146 -22.44 -17.68 0.12
C ASP A 146 -21.43 -17.99 -0.99
N TYR A 147 -20.66 -17.00 -1.48
CA TYR A 147 -19.61 -17.22 -2.47
C TYR A 147 -18.52 -18.16 -1.93
N LYS A 148 -18.13 -19.17 -2.75
CA LYS A 148 -17.24 -20.27 -2.33
C LYS A 148 -15.81 -20.16 -2.88
N GLY A 149 -15.49 -19.16 -3.68
CA GLY A 149 -14.17 -19.00 -4.31
C GLY A 149 -13.08 -18.39 -3.41
N TRP A 150 -13.33 -18.26 -2.12
CA TRP A 150 -12.37 -17.70 -1.16
C TRP A 150 -11.30 -18.72 -0.76
N GLU A 151 -10.03 -18.27 -0.71
CA GLU A 151 -8.88 -19.03 -0.23
C GLU A 151 -8.30 -18.32 1.00
N THR A 152 -7.89 -19.07 2.02
CA THR A 152 -7.30 -18.50 3.22
C THR A 152 -5.94 -17.88 2.94
N ILE A 153 -5.78 -16.58 3.25
CA ILE A 153 -4.50 -15.86 3.25
C ILE A 153 -3.91 -15.87 4.66
N LEU A 154 -4.72 -15.46 5.64
CA LEU A 154 -4.35 -15.46 7.05
C LEU A 154 -5.45 -16.20 7.83
N SER A 155 -5.08 -17.31 8.48
CA SER A 155 -5.96 -18.03 9.37
C SER A 155 -6.33 -17.16 10.58
N LYS A 156 -7.34 -17.57 11.35
CA LYS A 156 -7.86 -16.84 12.49
C LYS A 156 -6.75 -16.42 13.46
N GLN A 157 -6.72 -15.13 13.80
CA GLN A 157 -5.77 -14.50 14.71
C GLN A 157 -6.52 -13.71 15.78
N GLU A 158 -6.02 -13.74 17.01
CA GLU A 158 -6.54 -12.93 18.11
C GLU A 158 -6.11 -11.46 17.98
N CYS A 159 -7.02 -10.55 18.34
CA CYS A 159 -6.78 -9.12 18.42
C CYS A 159 -7.05 -8.62 19.84
N GLY A 160 -6.20 -7.72 20.33
CA GLY A 160 -6.41 -6.99 21.56
C GLY A 160 -6.99 -5.58 21.31
N PRO A 161 -7.44 -4.91 22.39
CA PRO A 161 -8.01 -3.57 22.29
C PRO A 161 -6.97 -2.50 22.04
N SER A 162 -7.35 -1.49 21.28
CA SER A 162 -6.62 -0.22 21.10
C SER A 162 -5.13 -0.37 20.78
N GLN A 163 -4.79 -1.25 19.83
CA GLN A 163 -3.40 -1.48 19.40
C GLN A 163 -3.32 -1.92 17.95
N ARG A 164 -2.11 -1.85 17.38
CA ARG A 164 -1.81 -2.36 16.05
C ARG A 164 -1.33 -3.81 16.16
N HIS A 165 -1.84 -4.66 15.29
CA HIS A 165 -1.46 -6.06 15.14
C HIS A 165 -0.89 -6.27 13.76
N GLY A 166 0.30 -6.87 13.63
CA GLY A 166 0.92 -7.21 12.36
C GLY A 166 1.23 -8.71 12.28
N TRP A 167 0.96 -9.31 11.14
CA TRP A 167 1.32 -10.70 10.84
C TRP A 167 2.06 -10.76 9.50
N LEU A 168 3.30 -11.23 9.56
CA LEU A 168 4.11 -11.50 8.36
C LEU A 168 3.93 -12.98 8.01
N LEU A 169 3.51 -13.27 6.79
CA LEU A 169 3.45 -14.62 6.25
C LEU A 169 4.88 -15.18 6.12
N GLU A 170 5.07 -16.46 6.35
CA GLU A 170 6.38 -17.13 6.18
C GLU A 170 6.94 -16.92 4.77
N ASN A 171 6.07 -16.99 3.79
CA ASN A 171 6.39 -16.68 2.39
C ASN A 171 5.31 -15.78 1.82
N ILE A 172 5.69 -14.90 0.89
CA ILE A 172 4.70 -14.18 0.07
C ILE A 172 3.84 -15.21 -0.69
N THR A 173 2.54 -14.94 -0.81
CA THR A 173 1.63 -15.90 -1.44
C THR A 173 2.09 -16.26 -2.86
N GLU A 174 2.00 -17.53 -3.23
CA GLU A 174 2.32 -17.98 -4.58
C GLU A 174 1.33 -17.42 -5.61
N LYS A 175 0.05 -17.41 -5.24
CA LYS A 175 -1.03 -16.83 -6.04
C LYS A 175 -1.13 -15.33 -5.83
N ALA A 176 -1.56 -14.62 -6.88
CA ALA A 176 -2.00 -13.24 -6.79
C ALA A 176 -3.52 -13.21 -6.55
N TYR A 177 -4.00 -12.16 -5.91
CA TYR A 177 -5.41 -11.91 -5.64
C TYR A 177 -5.82 -10.56 -6.21
N THR A 178 -7.08 -10.44 -6.60
CA THR A 178 -7.73 -9.20 -7.04
C THR A 178 -8.67 -8.65 -5.97
N HIS A 179 -9.21 -9.55 -5.13
CA HIS A 179 -10.14 -9.25 -4.06
C HIS A 179 -9.75 -9.95 -2.78
N VAL A 180 -10.08 -9.33 -1.65
CA VAL A 180 -9.91 -9.92 -0.32
C VAL A 180 -11.17 -9.74 0.50
N ARG A 181 -11.37 -10.69 1.44
CA ARG A 181 -12.41 -10.62 2.45
C ARG A 181 -11.76 -10.61 3.83
N LEU A 182 -12.05 -9.60 4.63
CA LEU A 182 -11.74 -9.58 6.05
C LEU A 182 -12.93 -10.14 6.81
N LEU A 183 -12.67 -11.11 7.66
CA LEU A 183 -13.63 -11.71 8.58
C LEU A 183 -13.32 -11.20 9.99
N MET A 184 -14.35 -10.88 10.74
CA MET A 184 -14.31 -10.42 12.14
C MET A 184 -15.19 -11.32 13.00
N TYR A 185 -14.65 -11.88 14.06
CA TYR A 185 -15.33 -12.88 14.89
C TYR A 185 -15.57 -12.39 16.31
N PRO A 186 -16.83 -12.45 16.82
CA PRO A 186 -18.05 -12.60 16.03
C PRO A 186 -18.46 -11.27 15.40
N ASP A 187 -18.16 -10.15 16.04
CA ASP A 187 -18.51 -8.77 15.71
C ASP A 187 -17.52 -7.81 16.39
N GLY A 188 -17.61 -6.50 16.12
CA GLY A 188 -16.81 -5.51 16.82
C GLY A 188 -16.41 -4.31 15.98
N GLY A 189 -15.24 -3.75 16.31
CA GLY A 189 -14.67 -2.60 15.64
C GLY A 189 -13.21 -2.77 15.27
N ILE A 190 -12.85 -2.28 14.08
CA ILE A 190 -11.50 -2.23 13.52
C ILE A 190 -11.29 -0.83 12.96
N ALA A 191 -10.23 -0.13 13.39
CA ALA A 191 -9.92 1.20 12.90
C ALA A 191 -9.34 1.18 11.49
N ARG A 192 -8.35 0.29 11.24
CA ARG A 192 -7.71 0.17 9.91
C ARG A 192 -7.39 -1.29 9.60
N PHE A 193 -7.46 -1.59 8.32
CA PHE A 193 -6.96 -2.83 7.73
C PHE A 193 -5.92 -2.48 6.65
N ARG A 194 -4.75 -3.12 6.70
CA ARG A 194 -3.70 -3.01 5.70
C ARG A 194 -3.35 -4.40 5.17
N LEU A 195 -3.17 -4.49 3.86
CA LEU A 195 -2.78 -5.70 3.17
C LEU A 195 -1.46 -5.46 2.45
N TYR A 196 -0.37 -5.82 3.10
CA TYR A 196 0.97 -5.60 2.56
C TYR A 196 1.37 -6.70 1.57
N GLY A 197 1.88 -6.29 0.42
CA GLY A 197 2.28 -7.22 -0.62
C GLY A 197 3.00 -6.57 -1.79
N ARG A 198 3.12 -7.33 -2.85
CA ARG A 198 3.68 -6.87 -4.12
C ARG A 198 2.59 -6.80 -5.17
N ALA A 199 2.45 -5.65 -5.80
CA ALA A 199 1.57 -5.52 -6.96
C ALA A 199 2.03 -6.46 -8.08
N VAL A 200 1.07 -7.09 -8.75
CA VAL A 200 1.28 -7.87 -9.97
C VAL A 200 0.59 -7.12 -11.10
N PRO A 201 1.32 -6.24 -11.79
CA PRO A 201 0.74 -5.36 -12.79
C PRO A 201 0.47 -6.09 -14.11
N VAL A 202 -0.45 -5.54 -14.88
CA VAL A 202 -0.63 -5.89 -16.29
C VAL A 202 0.16 -4.86 -17.11
N PHE A 203 1.30 -5.28 -17.64
CA PHE A 203 2.12 -4.40 -18.47
C PHE A 203 1.55 -4.28 -19.89
N PRO A 204 1.78 -3.13 -20.59
CA PRO A 204 1.49 -3.02 -22.01
C PRO A 204 2.14 -4.16 -22.80
N GLN A 205 1.41 -4.73 -23.76
CA GLN A 205 1.96 -5.75 -24.67
C GLN A 205 2.97 -5.14 -25.65
N ASP A 206 2.72 -3.90 -26.09
CA ASP A 206 3.65 -3.13 -26.89
C ASP A 206 4.86 -2.71 -26.05
N THR A 207 6.03 -3.28 -26.35
CA THR A 207 7.27 -2.98 -25.64
C THR A 207 7.80 -1.56 -25.93
N SER A 208 7.29 -0.90 -26.97
CA SER A 208 7.60 0.51 -27.26
C SER A 208 6.75 1.50 -26.44
N ALA A 209 5.71 1.03 -25.77
CA ALA A 209 4.82 1.86 -24.98
C ALA A 209 5.56 2.48 -23.80
N VAL A 210 5.43 3.80 -23.66
CA VAL A 210 5.91 4.55 -22.50
C VAL A 210 4.83 4.53 -21.43
N PHE A 211 5.19 4.11 -20.23
CA PHE A 211 4.31 4.13 -19.06
C PHE A 211 5.07 4.53 -17.79
N GLU A 212 4.38 4.77 -16.70
CA GLU A 212 5.00 5.18 -15.44
C GLU A 212 5.64 3.97 -14.74
N LEU A 213 6.96 3.82 -14.87
CA LEU A 213 7.75 2.74 -14.25
C LEU A 213 7.76 2.83 -12.71
N SER A 214 7.64 4.04 -12.16
CA SER A 214 7.67 4.30 -10.72
C SER A 214 6.33 4.09 -10.02
N ALA A 215 5.21 4.02 -10.77
CA ALA A 215 3.88 3.94 -10.16
C ALA A 215 3.72 2.70 -9.26
N THR A 216 3.16 2.90 -8.07
CA THR A 216 2.86 1.79 -7.14
C THR A 216 1.98 0.71 -7.78
N VAL A 217 1.00 1.11 -8.60
CA VAL A 217 0.12 0.17 -9.32
C VAL A 217 0.87 -0.67 -10.36
N MET A 218 2.04 -0.21 -10.81
CA MET A 218 2.94 -0.91 -11.72
C MET A 218 4.06 -1.66 -10.98
N GLY A 219 4.04 -1.69 -9.66
CA GLY A 219 5.01 -2.38 -8.82
C GLY A 219 6.15 -1.51 -8.30
N GLY A 220 6.11 -0.20 -8.52
CA GLY A 220 7.08 0.75 -7.97
C GLY A 220 6.97 0.84 -6.45
N ILE A 221 8.11 0.93 -5.77
CA ILE A 221 8.20 1.03 -4.31
C ILE A 221 9.26 2.07 -3.93
N ALA A 222 8.91 3.01 -3.06
CA ALA A 222 9.88 3.88 -2.42
C ALA A 222 10.55 3.10 -1.28
N THR A 223 11.81 2.69 -1.46
CA THR A 223 12.51 1.77 -0.55
C THR A 223 13.10 2.46 0.65
N SER A 224 13.66 3.66 0.46
CA SER A 224 14.29 4.44 1.53
C SER A 224 14.23 5.95 1.28
N CYS A 225 14.44 6.74 2.32
CA CYS A 225 14.56 8.20 2.24
C CYS A 225 15.43 8.73 3.41
N SER A 226 15.92 9.96 3.25
CA SER A 226 16.68 10.65 4.29
C SER A 226 15.81 11.08 5.48
N ASP A 227 14.61 11.60 5.18
CA ASP A 227 13.63 12.08 6.16
C ASP A 227 12.20 11.95 5.58
N GLN A 228 11.21 11.80 6.47
CA GLN A 228 9.79 11.79 6.13
C GLN A 228 8.95 12.31 7.32
N HIS A 229 9.36 13.46 7.85
CA HIS A 229 8.81 13.98 9.10
C HIS A 229 7.32 14.33 9.03
N PHE A 230 6.88 14.98 7.93
CA PHE A 230 5.49 15.42 7.74
C PHE A 230 4.70 14.56 6.77
N GLY A 231 5.34 13.92 5.81
CA GLY A 231 4.70 13.07 4.81
C GLY A 231 5.61 11.94 4.35
N THR A 232 5.04 10.74 4.19
CA THR A 232 5.81 9.53 3.89
C THR A 232 6.24 9.47 2.42
N LYS A 233 7.40 8.87 2.17
CA LYS A 233 7.96 8.66 0.82
C LYS A 233 7.01 7.88 -0.12
N ASP A 234 6.18 6.99 0.43
CA ASP A 234 5.27 6.14 -0.35
C ASP A 234 4.24 6.95 -1.12
N ASN A 235 3.88 8.13 -0.59
CA ASN A 235 2.95 9.06 -1.24
C ASN A 235 3.45 9.55 -2.62
N LEU A 236 4.76 9.55 -2.86
CA LEU A 236 5.34 10.01 -4.14
C LEU A 236 4.87 9.20 -5.35
N LEU A 237 4.50 7.94 -5.14
CA LEU A 237 4.19 6.98 -6.20
C LEU A 237 2.69 6.72 -6.38
N LEU A 238 1.85 7.45 -5.62
CA LEU A 238 0.39 7.34 -5.70
C LEU A 238 -0.15 7.93 -7.00
N PRO A 239 -1.28 7.44 -7.53
CA PRO A 239 -1.91 7.98 -8.72
C PRO A 239 -2.46 9.40 -8.49
N GLY A 240 -2.65 10.12 -9.59
CA GLY A 240 -3.21 11.47 -9.57
C GLY A 240 -2.34 12.49 -8.83
N ARG A 241 -2.88 13.70 -8.65
CA ARG A 241 -2.18 14.81 -7.96
C ARG A 241 -2.57 14.96 -6.48
N GLY A 242 -3.42 14.07 -5.95
CA GLY A 242 -3.87 14.07 -4.56
C GLY A 242 -4.77 15.25 -4.20
N LYS A 243 -5.02 15.44 -2.89
CA LYS A 243 -6.01 16.42 -2.39
C LYS A 243 -5.38 17.65 -1.73
N ASP A 244 -4.32 17.46 -0.96
CA ASP A 244 -3.66 18.49 -0.15
C ASP A 244 -2.18 18.10 0.11
N MET A 245 -1.47 18.80 0.96
CA MET A 245 -0.06 18.48 1.28
C MET A 245 0.09 17.13 2.01
N GLY A 246 -0.91 16.70 2.77
CA GLY A 246 -0.82 15.52 3.63
C GLY A 246 -0.62 14.20 2.89
N ASP A 247 -0.92 14.14 1.60
CA ASP A 247 -0.66 12.98 0.74
C ASP A 247 0.53 13.17 -0.22
N GLY A 248 1.51 13.97 0.19
CA GLY A 248 2.84 14.11 -0.42
C GLY A 248 3.95 13.58 0.49
N TRP A 249 5.19 13.62 0.02
CA TRP A 249 6.39 13.42 0.81
C TRP A 249 6.89 14.79 1.26
N GLU A 250 7.13 14.96 2.55
CA GLU A 250 7.61 16.22 3.10
C GLU A 250 8.61 15.98 4.22
N THR A 251 9.78 16.60 4.09
CA THR A 251 10.89 16.54 5.03
C THR A 251 10.85 17.72 6.00
N LYS A 252 11.49 17.57 7.14
CA LYS A 252 11.69 18.69 8.08
C LYS A 252 12.65 19.71 7.48
N ARG A 253 12.52 20.98 7.90
CA ARG A 253 13.52 22.01 7.59
C ARG A 253 14.80 21.78 8.37
N THR A 254 15.92 21.75 7.66
CA THR A 254 17.25 21.58 8.24
C THR A 254 18.09 22.82 7.99
N ARG A 255 18.79 23.31 9.04
CA ARG A 255 19.70 24.45 8.91
C ARG A 255 21.07 24.00 8.42
N GLY A 256 21.71 24.85 7.58
CA GLY A 256 23.01 24.58 7.00
C GLY A 256 22.93 23.95 5.61
N GLU A 257 24.08 23.57 5.05
CA GLU A 257 24.13 22.83 3.79
C GLU A 257 23.58 21.43 4.00
N HIS A 258 22.55 21.11 3.21
CA HIS A 258 21.77 19.89 3.36
C HIS A 258 21.07 19.53 2.04
N VAL A 259 20.81 18.24 1.86
CA VAL A 259 19.92 17.71 0.84
C VAL A 259 19.11 16.57 1.41
N ASP A 260 17.87 16.44 0.99
CA ASP A 260 17.06 15.26 1.25
C ASP A 260 16.90 14.42 0.00
N TRP A 261 16.64 13.14 0.18
CA TRP A 261 16.56 12.19 -0.91
C TRP A 261 15.57 11.07 -0.62
N THR A 262 15.08 10.45 -1.70
CA THR A 262 14.32 9.21 -1.66
C THR A 262 14.74 8.29 -2.79
N ILE A 263 14.77 6.99 -2.52
CA ILE A 263 15.08 5.94 -3.49
C ILE A 263 13.81 5.19 -3.85
N VAL A 264 13.60 5.01 -5.15
CA VAL A 264 12.47 4.31 -5.72
C VAL A 264 12.97 3.14 -6.55
N ARG A 265 12.57 1.92 -6.19
CA ARG A 265 12.66 0.76 -7.06
C ARG A 265 11.54 0.84 -8.07
N LEU A 266 11.88 0.78 -9.36
CA LEU A 266 10.92 0.78 -10.46
C LEU A 266 10.16 -0.56 -10.50
N GLY A 267 8.94 -0.54 -10.99
CA GLY A 267 8.11 -1.76 -11.12
C GLY A 267 8.63 -2.75 -12.16
N ALA A 268 9.47 -2.28 -13.08
CA ALA A 268 10.21 -3.09 -14.04
C ALA A 268 11.51 -2.39 -14.40
N GLN A 269 12.51 -3.15 -14.83
CA GLN A 269 13.68 -2.58 -15.49
C GLN A 269 13.26 -1.90 -16.79
N GLY A 270 13.74 -0.69 -17.03
CA GLY A 270 13.33 0.07 -18.20
C GLY A 270 14.31 1.14 -18.64
N GLU A 271 14.07 1.64 -19.84
CA GLU A 271 14.71 2.83 -20.41
C GLU A 271 13.87 4.07 -20.08
N ILE A 272 14.47 5.06 -19.42
CA ILE A 272 13.77 6.29 -19.01
C ILE A 272 13.51 7.18 -20.23
N ASP A 273 12.28 7.68 -20.39
CA ASP A 273 11.86 8.63 -21.42
C ASP A 273 11.74 10.06 -20.86
N ASN A 274 11.10 10.21 -19.71
CA ASN A 274 10.95 11.48 -19.00
C ASN A 274 10.73 11.27 -17.49
N VAL A 275 10.92 12.37 -16.76
CA VAL A 275 10.70 12.41 -15.29
C VAL A 275 9.79 13.57 -14.98
N VAL A 276 8.87 13.38 -14.04
CA VAL A 276 8.01 14.42 -13.50
C VAL A 276 8.21 14.55 -12.00
N VAL A 277 8.46 15.76 -11.54
CA VAL A 277 8.44 16.14 -10.12
C VAL A 277 7.30 17.13 -9.90
N ASP A 278 6.27 16.70 -9.19
CA ASP A 278 5.09 17.52 -8.91
C ASP A 278 5.17 18.11 -7.50
N THR A 279 5.02 19.41 -7.38
CA THR A 279 4.96 20.15 -6.11
C THR A 279 3.55 20.62 -5.76
N ALA A 280 2.50 19.97 -6.32
CA ALA A 280 1.11 20.34 -6.06
C ALA A 280 0.84 20.53 -4.57
N HIS A 281 0.14 21.60 -4.22
CA HIS A 281 -0.19 22.05 -2.88
C HIS A 281 0.98 22.59 -2.04
N PHE A 282 2.24 22.30 -2.38
CA PHE A 282 3.43 22.85 -1.69
C PHE A 282 3.73 24.25 -2.21
N ARG A 283 3.16 25.28 -1.58
CA ARG A 283 3.24 26.68 -2.04
C ARG A 283 4.35 27.48 -1.40
N GLY A 284 4.75 27.13 -0.17
CA GLY A 284 5.80 27.83 0.58
C GLY A 284 6.93 26.92 1.05
N ASN A 285 6.75 25.63 0.95
CA ASN A 285 7.64 24.57 1.47
C ASN A 285 8.06 23.58 0.38
N PHE A 286 8.04 23.99 -0.89
CA PHE A 286 8.61 23.21 -1.99
C PHE A 286 10.14 23.31 -2.02
N PRO A 287 10.88 22.33 -2.57
CA PRO A 287 12.33 22.38 -2.69
C PRO A 287 12.77 23.48 -3.70
N GLN A 288 13.91 24.12 -3.45
CA GLN A 288 14.45 25.13 -4.39
C GLN A 288 14.90 24.49 -5.71
N LYS A 289 15.49 23.30 -5.62
CA LYS A 289 15.95 22.52 -6.77
C LYS A 289 15.67 21.04 -6.54
N VAL A 290 15.58 20.34 -7.67
CA VAL A 290 15.48 18.86 -7.72
C VAL A 290 16.58 18.32 -8.63
N GLN A 291 17.08 17.12 -8.32
CA GLN A 291 18.10 16.39 -9.05
C GLN A 291 17.71 14.92 -9.07
N VAL A 292 18.01 14.21 -10.16
CA VAL A 292 17.65 12.80 -10.27
C VAL A 292 18.84 11.96 -10.69
N PHE A 293 18.99 10.84 -10.01
CA PHE A 293 19.91 9.77 -10.37
C PHE A 293 19.12 8.51 -10.73
N ALA A 294 19.70 7.66 -11.55
CA ALA A 294 19.19 6.33 -11.84
C ALA A 294 20.31 5.30 -11.71
N GLY A 295 19.95 4.06 -11.42
CA GLY A 295 20.92 2.98 -11.27
C GLY A 295 20.33 1.63 -11.64
N ASN A 296 21.19 0.69 -12.00
CA ASN A 296 20.83 -0.69 -12.26
C ASN A 296 21.42 -1.56 -11.17
N PHE A 297 20.58 -1.97 -10.21
CA PHE A 297 20.97 -2.73 -9.03
C PHE A 297 20.17 -4.03 -8.95
N GLU A 298 20.79 -5.11 -8.47
CA GLU A 298 20.12 -6.40 -8.22
C GLU A 298 19.30 -6.40 -6.93
N THR A 299 19.74 -5.62 -5.95
CA THR A 299 19.07 -5.41 -4.66
C THR A 299 18.84 -3.92 -4.41
N ASP A 300 18.01 -3.57 -3.43
CA ASP A 300 17.77 -2.17 -3.09
C ASP A 300 19.08 -1.52 -2.61
N PRO A 301 19.56 -0.45 -3.30
CA PRO A 301 20.83 0.20 -2.98
C PRO A 301 20.71 1.18 -1.81
N ASP A 302 21.85 1.50 -1.20
CA ASP A 302 22.00 2.67 -0.36
C ASP A 302 22.14 3.95 -1.20
N HIS A 303 21.87 5.10 -0.58
CA HIS A 303 22.00 6.38 -1.27
C HIS A 303 23.45 6.71 -1.67
N ALA A 304 24.42 6.17 -0.96
CA ALA A 304 25.86 6.38 -1.16
C ALA A 304 26.52 5.35 -2.08
N ASP A 305 25.77 4.35 -2.58
CA ASP A 305 26.34 3.32 -3.46
C ASP A 305 26.88 3.92 -4.78
N ASP A 306 27.98 3.34 -5.27
CA ASP A 306 28.72 3.84 -6.46
C ASP A 306 27.95 3.67 -7.80
N GLY A 307 26.91 2.86 -7.84
CA GLY A 307 26.14 2.55 -9.06
C GLY A 307 25.18 3.66 -9.52
N TRP A 308 25.08 4.76 -8.81
CA TRP A 308 24.20 5.87 -9.16
C TRP A 308 24.77 6.72 -10.29
N VAL A 309 23.98 6.92 -11.34
CA VAL A 309 24.30 7.76 -12.50
C VAL A 309 23.37 8.96 -12.50
N GLU A 310 23.91 10.16 -12.56
CA GLU A 310 23.12 11.40 -12.66
C GLU A 310 22.41 11.45 -14.01
N VAL A 311 21.08 11.52 -13.99
CA VAL A 311 20.24 11.61 -15.19
C VAL A 311 19.55 12.96 -15.33
N LEU A 312 19.50 13.77 -14.28
CA LEU A 312 19.03 15.14 -14.28
C LEU A 312 19.92 15.97 -13.37
N ASP A 313 20.58 16.99 -13.92
CA ASP A 313 21.30 18.00 -13.15
C ASP A 313 20.35 18.77 -12.24
N PRO A 314 20.84 19.47 -11.18
CA PRO A 314 20.00 20.27 -10.32
C PRO A 314 19.19 21.34 -11.07
N GLN A 315 17.90 21.12 -11.22
CA GLN A 315 16.94 22.01 -11.87
C GLN A 315 16.14 22.80 -10.82
N LYS A 316 15.84 24.07 -11.11
CA LYS A 316 14.95 24.87 -10.28
C LYS A 316 13.56 24.24 -10.27
N SER A 317 12.94 24.16 -9.11
CA SER A 317 11.53 23.86 -8.98
C SER A 317 10.73 25.11 -8.55
N GLY A 318 9.42 25.00 -8.56
CA GLY A 318 8.50 26.08 -8.21
C GLY A 318 7.33 25.55 -7.38
N PRO A 319 6.49 26.44 -6.85
CA PRO A 319 5.35 26.08 -6.04
C PRO A 319 4.20 25.51 -6.89
N ASP A 320 3.49 24.53 -6.35
CA ASP A 320 2.18 24.07 -6.85
C ASP A 320 2.14 23.76 -8.37
N ALA A 321 3.19 23.09 -8.88
CA ALA A 321 3.38 22.86 -10.31
C ALA A 321 3.95 21.48 -10.63
N GLU A 322 3.65 20.97 -11.82
CA GLU A 322 4.33 19.81 -12.40
C GLU A 322 5.56 20.28 -13.19
N HIS A 323 6.73 19.75 -12.84
CA HIS A 323 7.99 19.96 -13.53
C HIS A 323 8.30 18.72 -14.35
N ILE A 324 8.23 18.86 -15.69
CA ILE A 324 8.43 17.76 -16.62
C ILE A 324 9.81 17.91 -17.25
N TYR A 325 10.68 16.92 -17.05
CA TYR A 325 12.03 16.88 -17.59
C TYR A 325 12.15 15.78 -18.63
N LYS A 326 12.46 16.14 -19.85
CA LYS A 326 12.67 15.21 -20.97
C LYS A 326 13.94 15.58 -21.74
N ASN A 327 14.05 16.82 -22.19
CA ASN A 327 15.17 17.30 -22.96
C ASN A 327 16.41 17.58 -22.09
N GLU A 328 16.19 17.78 -20.80
CA GLU A 328 17.23 18.01 -19.77
C GLU A 328 17.88 16.71 -19.30
N LEU A 329 17.27 15.56 -19.64
CA LEU A 329 17.79 14.27 -19.22
C LEU A 329 19.05 13.90 -19.98
N LYS A 330 20.02 13.34 -19.25
CA LYS A 330 21.28 12.81 -19.77
C LYS A 330 21.48 11.36 -19.33
N ASN A 331 22.39 10.65 -19.96
CA ASN A 331 22.76 9.28 -19.61
C ASN A 331 21.59 8.26 -19.65
N ILE A 332 20.54 8.53 -20.45
CA ILE A 332 19.36 7.66 -20.55
C ILE A 332 19.32 6.82 -21.83
N GLN A 333 19.97 7.25 -22.92
CA GLN A 333 19.90 6.57 -24.21
C GLN A 333 20.56 5.18 -24.16
N GLY A 334 19.80 4.13 -24.47
CA GLY A 334 20.25 2.75 -24.46
C GLY A 334 20.67 2.25 -23.08
N LYS A 335 20.30 2.95 -22.02
CA LYS A 335 20.60 2.57 -20.62
C LYS A 335 19.34 2.04 -19.96
N ARG A 336 19.53 0.99 -19.15
CA ARG A 336 18.48 0.30 -18.42
C ARG A 336 18.67 0.52 -16.95
N TYR A 337 17.58 0.88 -16.27
CA TYR A 337 17.59 1.20 -14.86
C TYR A 337 16.51 0.41 -14.12
N THR A 338 16.83 0.00 -12.89
CA THR A 338 15.93 -0.66 -11.95
C THR A 338 15.51 0.26 -10.82
N HIS A 339 16.30 1.32 -10.56
CA HIS A 339 16.07 2.27 -9.47
C HIS A 339 16.24 3.71 -9.94
N ALA A 340 15.50 4.61 -9.32
CA ALA A 340 15.66 6.05 -9.43
C ALA A 340 15.81 6.68 -8.04
N LYS A 341 16.62 7.73 -7.94
CA LYS A 341 16.81 8.50 -6.71
C LYS A 341 16.48 9.96 -6.98
N LEU A 342 15.47 10.48 -6.29
CA LEU A 342 15.16 11.89 -6.26
C LEU A 342 15.96 12.54 -5.13
N VAL A 343 16.66 13.63 -5.44
CA VAL A 343 17.30 14.51 -4.46
C VAL A 343 16.59 15.86 -4.50
N ILE A 344 16.22 16.38 -3.34
CA ILE A 344 15.65 17.71 -3.16
C ILE A 344 16.65 18.60 -2.41
N ILE A 345 16.74 19.86 -2.81
CA ILE A 345 17.75 20.80 -2.36
C ILE A 345 17.05 22.08 -1.87
N PRO A 346 17.22 22.47 -0.58
CA PRO A 346 17.83 21.69 0.49
C PRO A 346 16.87 20.62 1.08
N ASP A 347 15.61 20.98 1.29
CA ASP A 347 14.53 20.22 1.89
C ASP A 347 13.18 20.65 1.30
N GLY A 348 12.07 20.09 1.77
CA GLY A 348 10.73 20.54 1.43
C GLY A 348 9.77 19.41 1.10
N GLY A 349 8.69 19.76 0.37
CA GLY A 349 7.63 18.86 0.01
C GLY A 349 7.55 18.61 -1.50
N VAL A 350 7.37 17.35 -1.85
CA VAL A 350 7.12 16.87 -3.21
C VAL A 350 5.85 16.03 -3.21
N LYS A 351 4.94 16.35 -4.11
CA LYS A 351 3.65 15.67 -4.19
C LYS A 351 3.78 14.31 -4.86
N ARG A 352 4.43 14.27 -6.03
CA ARG A 352 4.66 13.05 -6.80
C ARG A 352 6.03 13.08 -7.47
N PHE A 353 6.61 11.91 -7.57
CA PHE A 353 7.80 11.65 -8.33
C PHE A 353 7.51 10.54 -9.33
N ARG A 354 7.53 10.85 -10.61
CA ARG A 354 7.15 9.93 -11.68
C ARG A 354 8.30 9.72 -12.64
N VAL A 355 8.63 8.47 -12.91
CA VAL A 355 9.62 8.05 -13.89
C VAL A 355 8.88 7.31 -14.99
N PHE A 356 8.80 7.92 -16.16
CA PHE A 356 8.21 7.32 -17.36
C PHE A 356 9.27 6.67 -18.21
N GLY A 357 8.96 5.54 -18.80
CA GLY A 357 9.89 4.81 -19.66
C GLY A 357 9.28 3.60 -20.32
N ARG A 358 10.13 2.84 -21.00
CA ARG A 358 9.79 1.58 -21.67
C ARG A 358 10.38 0.43 -20.90
N ARG A 359 9.59 -0.60 -20.69
CA ARG A 359 10.07 -1.85 -20.10
C ARG A 359 11.00 -2.57 -21.06
N VAL A 360 12.06 -3.17 -20.53
CA VAL A 360 13.03 -3.95 -21.31
C VAL A 360 13.02 -5.40 -20.84
#